data_8b61310833724367bbfec21e1371f0b0
#
_entry.id   8b61310833724367bbfec21e1371f0b0
#
_cell.length_a   1.000
_cell.length_b   1.000
_cell.length_c   1.000
_cell.angle_alpha   90.00
_cell.angle_beta   90.00
_cell.angle_gamma   90.00
#
_symmetry.space_group_name_H-M   'P 1'
#
loop_
_entity.id
_entity.type
_entity.pdbx_description
1 polymer ?
#
loop_
_entity_poly.entity_id
_entity_poly.type
_entity_poly.pdbx_seq_one_letter_code
_entity_poly.pdbx_strand_id
1 'polypeptide(L)'
;MDLAPRPDTLLPAETAPARKPFNLLRWYAWVSLAVIVSVGVGLGLISSRFIINESVERDALLTAQFITSIADAEVRHVSIPNVRTMGELLDPRTDKALSDVDPEARRRARGEFLDHIAHLPDILLANIYAPDRTVIWSSNPALIGKLIESDDDLDRAFAYKMRVSASYHDFERARSEQKFVTPPEELFIENYIPLFDADDENVTAMVEIYKEPHDLIVRIEHGLLLIWLAIAVGAGLVYVGLYGIMRRAARLMAVQQKRLIGNETFVALGEVSSAVAHSLRNPLASIRSSAELAQAFDDGPAQKNISDIISQVDRMSQWVRELLQSLRPLGDEAVPVDVAQAVRDSFLAHDQALRQRGVRLVMDELPTAR
;
A
#
# COMPACT_ATOMS: atom_id res chain seq x y z
N MET A 1 -31.50 -36.88 66.83
CA MET A 1 -32.09 -35.95 65.93
C MET A 1 -30.98 -35.61 64.94
N ASP A 2 -30.85 -36.51 63.93
CA ASP A 2 -29.79 -36.50 62.95
C ASP A 2 -30.12 -35.53 61.83
N LEU A 3 -29.20 -34.62 61.54
CA LEU A 3 -29.19 -33.81 60.36
C LEU A 3 -28.02 -34.25 59.47
N ALA A 4 -28.35 -35.07 58.49
CA ALA A 4 -27.44 -35.42 57.42
C ALA A 4 -27.20 -34.19 56.50
N PRO A 5 -25.95 -33.94 56.00
CA PRO A 5 -25.67 -32.85 55.04
C PRO A 5 -26.20 -33.24 53.65
N ARG A 6 -26.84 -32.28 53.00
CA ARG A 6 -27.30 -32.35 51.60
C ARG A 6 -26.11 -32.39 50.64
N PRO A 7 -26.16 -33.17 49.56
CA PRO A 7 -25.14 -33.12 48.54
C PRO A 7 -25.23 -31.83 47.74
N ASP A 8 -24.13 -31.10 47.68
CA ASP A 8 -23.94 -29.93 46.84
C ASP A 8 -24.20 -30.27 45.36
N THR A 9 -25.18 -29.62 44.78
CA THR A 9 -25.47 -29.64 43.36
C THR A 9 -24.31 -28.94 42.64
N LEU A 10 -23.42 -29.73 42.04
CA LEU A 10 -22.43 -29.24 41.06
C LEU A 10 -23.18 -28.66 39.89
N LEU A 11 -23.21 -27.32 39.81
CA LEU A 11 -23.64 -26.59 38.62
C LEU A 11 -22.71 -26.97 37.47
N PRO A 12 -23.23 -27.28 36.27
CA PRO A 12 -22.40 -27.51 35.10
C PRO A 12 -21.60 -26.26 34.80
N ALA A 13 -20.29 -26.39 34.67
CA ALA A 13 -19.40 -25.34 34.26
C ALA A 13 -19.90 -24.81 32.89
N GLU A 14 -20.35 -23.54 32.85
CA GLU A 14 -20.64 -22.83 31.61
C GLU A 14 -19.39 -22.90 30.73
N THR A 15 -19.50 -23.66 29.66
CA THR A 15 -18.46 -23.69 28.60
C THR A 15 -18.44 -22.32 27.95
N ALA A 16 -17.47 -21.49 28.32
CA ALA A 16 -17.21 -20.23 27.68
C ALA A 16 -17.15 -20.45 26.14
N PRO A 17 -17.83 -19.61 25.35
CA PRO A 17 -17.87 -19.80 23.91
C PRO A 17 -16.44 -19.81 23.36
N ALA A 18 -16.08 -20.85 22.64
CA ALA A 18 -14.79 -21.00 22.01
C ALA A 18 -14.54 -19.77 21.12
N ARG A 19 -13.64 -18.89 21.54
CA ARG A 19 -13.23 -17.73 20.74
C ARG A 19 -12.72 -18.25 19.41
N LYS A 20 -13.35 -17.81 18.31
CA LYS A 20 -12.92 -18.14 16.95
C LYS A 20 -11.43 -17.85 16.83
N PRO A 21 -10.60 -18.76 16.33
CA PRO A 21 -9.17 -18.54 16.23
C PRO A 21 -8.89 -17.29 15.40
N PHE A 22 -8.10 -16.38 15.95
CA PHE A 22 -7.72 -15.13 15.28
C PHE A 22 -6.94 -15.47 13.99
N ASN A 23 -7.48 -15.08 12.85
CA ASN A 23 -6.84 -15.35 11.56
C ASN A 23 -5.91 -14.20 11.20
N LEU A 24 -4.65 -14.29 11.62
CA LEU A 24 -3.60 -13.30 11.38
C LEU A 24 -3.46 -12.94 9.90
N LEU A 25 -3.57 -13.92 8.99
CA LEU A 25 -3.44 -13.70 7.56
C LEU A 25 -4.56 -12.82 7.01
N ARG A 26 -5.81 -13.04 7.45
CA ARG A 26 -6.95 -12.21 7.06
C ARG A 26 -6.83 -10.78 7.59
N TRP A 27 -6.45 -10.65 8.86
CA TRP A 27 -6.26 -9.34 9.49
C TRP A 27 -5.17 -8.54 8.75
N TYR A 28 -4.02 -9.16 8.48
CA TYR A 28 -2.94 -8.54 7.73
C TYR A 28 -3.37 -8.13 6.32
N ALA A 29 -4.11 -9.00 5.61
CA ALA A 29 -4.59 -8.70 4.26
C ALA A 29 -5.49 -7.45 4.24
N TRP A 30 -6.41 -7.30 5.20
CA TRP A 30 -7.27 -6.13 5.28
C TRP A 30 -6.53 -4.86 5.68
N VAL A 31 -5.64 -4.95 6.66
CA VAL A 31 -4.85 -3.78 7.11
C VAL A 31 -3.91 -3.31 6.00
N SER A 32 -3.17 -4.22 5.36
CA SER A 32 -2.28 -3.86 4.25
C SER A 32 -3.05 -3.28 3.07
N LEU A 33 -4.23 -3.83 2.73
CA LEU A 33 -5.10 -3.27 1.69
C LEU A 33 -5.55 -1.85 2.05
N ALA A 34 -6.03 -1.64 3.27
CA ALA A 34 -6.48 -0.31 3.73
C ALA A 34 -5.35 0.72 3.66
N VAL A 35 -4.14 0.36 4.11
CA VAL A 35 -2.97 1.25 4.06
C VAL A 35 -2.59 1.57 2.61
N ILE A 36 -2.48 0.55 1.74
CA ILE A 36 -2.10 0.74 0.33
C ILE A 36 -3.13 1.62 -0.39
N VAL A 37 -4.43 1.37 -0.18
CA VAL A 37 -5.51 2.17 -0.79
C VAL A 37 -5.46 3.61 -0.27
N SER A 38 -5.29 3.82 1.05
CA SER A 38 -5.21 5.17 1.63
C SER A 38 -4.04 5.97 1.07
N VAL A 39 -2.86 5.35 0.98
CA VAL A 39 -1.67 5.98 0.39
C VAL A 39 -1.86 6.24 -1.10
N GLY A 40 -2.40 5.27 -1.83
CA GLY A 40 -2.67 5.41 -3.27
C GLY A 40 -3.66 6.53 -3.57
N VAL A 41 -4.78 6.61 -2.84
CA VAL A 41 -5.77 7.68 -2.98
C VAL A 41 -5.16 9.04 -2.62
N GLY A 42 -4.41 9.13 -1.50
CA GLY A 42 -3.74 10.37 -1.11
C GLY A 42 -2.76 10.85 -2.17
N LEU A 43 -1.91 9.96 -2.69
CA LEU A 43 -0.98 10.29 -3.77
C LEU A 43 -1.70 10.69 -5.05
N GLY A 44 -2.77 9.97 -5.42
CA GLY A 44 -3.60 10.27 -6.58
C GLY A 44 -4.22 11.67 -6.51
N LEU A 45 -4.81 12.03 -5.37
CA LEU A 45 -5.41 13.35 -5.17
C LEU A 45 -4.37 14.48 -5.23
N ILE A 46 -3.20 14.30 -4.60
CA ILE A 46 -2.12 15.28 -4.62
C ILE A 46 -1.60 15.46 -6.06
N SER A 47 -1.32 14.35 -6.76
CA SER A 47 -0.84 14.39 -8.15
C SER A 47 -1.88 14.99 -9.10
N SER A 48 -3.16 14.68 -8.91
CA SER A 48 -4.25 15.25 -9.72
C SER A 48 -4.32 16.76 -9.54
N ARG A 49 -4.31 17.26 -8.29
CA ARG A 49 -4.30 18.69 -8.02
C ARG A 49 -3.07 19.39 -8.59
N PHE A 50 -1.91 18.78 -8.45
CA PHE A 50 -0.67 19.32 -8.98
C PHE A 50 -0.72 19.47 -10.50
N ILE A 51 -1.16 18.43 -11.22
CA ILE A 51 -1.25 18.48 -12.69
C ILE A 51 -2.27 19.50 -13.16
N ILE A 52 -3.44 19.58 -12.53
CA ILE A 52 -4.46 20.57 -12.89
C ILE A 52 -3.90 21.97 -12.70
N ASN A 53 -3.37 22.28 -11.51
CA ASN A 53 -2.84 23.63 -11.23
C ASN A 53 -1.68 24.00 -12.15
N GLU A 54 -0.72 23.11 -12.34
CA GLU A 54 0.43 23.34 -13.22
C GLU A 54 0.00 23.54 -14.67
N SER A 55 -0.99 22.77 -15.14
CA SER A 55 -1.49 22.90 -16.52
C SER A 55 -2.23 24.22 -16.75
N VAL A 56 -3.07 24.62 -15.78
CA VAL A 56 -3.80 25.90 -15.81
C VAL A 56 -2.83 27.08 -15.76
N GLU A 57 -1.87 27.06 -14.83
CA GLU A 57 -0.87 28.13 -14.70
C GLU A 57 -0.01 28.26 -15.96
N ARG A 58 0.38 27.15 -16.56
CA ARG A 58 1.14 27.15 -17.80
C ARG A 58 0.35 27.70 -18.98
N ASP A 59 -0.92 27.35 -19.14
CA ASP A 59 -1.80 27.91 -20.19
C ASP A 59 -1.99 29.39 -20.00
N ALA A 60 -2.19 29.84 -18.76
CA ALA A 60 -2.32 31.26 -18.42
C ALA A 60 -1.06 32.06 -18.75
N LEU A 61 0.13 31.53 -18.42
CA LEU A 61 1.40 32.17 -18.76
C LEU A 61 1.61 32.29 -20.26
N LEU A 62 1.26 31.26 -21.04
CA LEU A 62 1.35 31.30 -22.50
C LEU A 62 0.37 32.32 -23.09
N THR A 63 -0.86 32.35 -22.56
CA THR A 63 -1.87 33.34 -22.98
C THR A 63 -1.41 34.77 -22.68
N ALA A 64 -0.84 35.00 -21.49
CA ALA A 64 -0.31 36.30 -21.10
C ALA A 64 0.87 36.73 -21.96
N GLN A 65 1.83 35.84 -22.24
CA GLN A 65 2.94 36.14 -23.14
C GLN A 65 2.47 36.51 -24.55
N PHE A 66 1.47 35.82 -25.04
CA PHE A 66 0.88 36.09 -26.34
C PHE A 66 0.23 37.48 -26.38
N ILE A 67 -0.62 37.82 -25.40
CA ILE A 67 -1.28 39.12 -25.29
C ILE A 67 -0.28 40.24 -25.15
N THR A 68 0.72 40.09 -24.28
CA THR A 68 1.76 41.10 -24.11
C THR A 68 2.55 41.30 -25.42
N SER A 69 2.86 40.21 -26.13
CA SER A 69 3.54 40.30 -27.44
C SER A 69 2.73 41.03 -28.51
N ILE A 70 1.41 40.81 -28.56
CA ILE A 70 0.52 41.53 -29.44
C ILE A 70 0.48 43.02 -29.03
N ALA A 71 0.29 43.30 -27.75
CA ALA A 71 0.25 44.66 -27.21
C ALA A 71 1.51 45.44 -27.61
N ASP A 72 2.67 44.85 -27.45
CA ASP A 72 3.96 45.45 -27.83
C ASP A 72 4.13 45.60 -29.33
N ALA A 73 3.64 44.62 -30.11
CA ALA A 73 3.71 44.70 -31.57
C ALA A 73 2.85 45.82 -32.13
N GLU A 74 1.62 45.98 -31.64
CA GLU A 74 0.70 47.01 -32.08
C GLU A 74 1.19 48.44 -31.75
N VAL A 75 1.72 48.63 -30.53
CA VAL A 75 2.30 49.95 -30.16
C VAL A 75 3.50 50.27 -31.04
N ARG A 76 4.38 49.31 -31.33
CA ARG A 76 5.53 49.53 -32.23
C ARG A 76 5.12 49.76 -33.68
N HIS A 77 4.09 49.08 -34.16
CA HIS A 77 3.61 49.21 -35.55
C HIS A 77 3.07 50.59 -35.83
N VAL A 78 2.24 51.13 -34.95
CA VAL A 78 1.64 52.45 -35.14
C VAL A 78 2.60 53.58 -34.79
N SER A 79 3.66 53.33 -33.99
CA SER A 79 4.70 54.31 -33.62
C SER A 79 4.14 55.64 -33.11
N ILE A 80 3.27 55.58 -32.10
CA ILE A 80 2.63 56.76 -31.50
C ILE A 80 3.64 57.53 -30.66
N PRO A 81 3.89 58.85 -30.88
CA PRO A 81 4.77 59.64 -30.04
C PRO A 81 4.30 59.63 -28.58
N ASN A 82 5.25 59.49 -27.63
CA ASN A 82 5.03 59.51 -26.19
C ASN A 82 4.18 58.35 -25.63
N VAL A 83 3.90 57.30 -26.40
CA VAL A 83 3.24 56.08 -25.96
C VAL A 83 4.24 54.92 -26.08
N ARG A 84 4.53 54.25 -24.99
CA ARG A 84 5.47 53.13 -24.96
C ARG A 84 4.79 51.77 -24.76
N THR A 85 3.63 51.77 -24.10
CA THR A 85 2.90 50.54 -23.78
C THR A 85 1.43 50.61 -24.18
N MET A 86 0.81 49.47 -24.43
CA MET A 86 -0.63 49.37 -24.69
C MET A 86 -1.44 49.76 -23.46
N GLY A 87 -0.90 49.52 -22.26
CA GLY A 87 -1.51 49.91 -20.99
C GLY A 87 -1.72 51.44 -20.94
N GLU A 88 -0.71 52.24 -21.33
CA GLU A 88 -0.84 53.71 -21.43
C GLU A 88 -1.87 54.11 -22.45
N LEU A 89 -1.95 53.40 -23.57
CA LEU A 89 -2.91 53.69 -24.63
C LEU A 89 -4.36 53.41 -24.23
N LEU A 90 -4.56 52.41 -23.39
CA LEU A 90 -5.88 51.98 -22.89
C LEU A 90 -6.35 52.74 -21.65
N ASP A 91 -5.44 53.35 -20.88
CA ASP A 91 -5.78 54.08 -19.67
C ASP A 91 -6.61 55.33 -19.97
N PRO A 92 -7.88 55.41 -19.52
CA PRO A 92 -8.72 56.59 -19.76
C PRO A 92 -8.16 57.90 -19.15
N ARG A 93 -7.31 57.79 -18.13
CA ARG A 93 -6.70 58.94 -17.42
C ARG A 93 -5.65 59.62 -18.27
N THR A 94 -5.04 58.90 -19.20
CA THR A 94 -4.01 59.41 -20.11
C THR A 94 -4.55 60.13 -21.34
N ASP A 95 -5.86 60.05 -21.61
CA ASP A 95 -6.49 60.65 -22.79
C ASP A 95 -6.22 62.16 -22.89
N LYS A 96 -6.14 62.90 -21.78
CA LYS A 96 -5.77 64.32 -21.76
C LYS A 96 -4.29 64.57 -22.04
N ALA A 97 -3.41 63.69 -21.55
CA ALA A 97 -1.97 63.78 -21.79
C ALA A 97 -1.59 63.41 -23.23
N LEU A 98 -2.43 62.62 -23.89
CA LEU A 98 -2.29 62.19 -25.28
C LEU A 98 -3.07 63.05 -26.26
N SER A 99 -3.51 64.27 -25.87
CA SER A 99 -4.28 65.19 -26.75
C SER A 99 -3.56 65.59 -28.05
N ASP A 100 -2.21 65.59 -28.00
CA ASP A 100 -1.36 65.94 -29.13
C ASP A 100 -1.09 64.77 -30.09
N VAL A 101 -1.57 63.59 -29.79
CA VAL A 101 -1.41 62.38 -30.60
C VAL A 101 -2.59 62.28 -31.58
N ASP A 102 -2.31 61.88 -32.83
CA ASP A 102 -3.33 61.63 -33.82
C ASP A 102 -4.45 60.71 -33.33
N PRO A 103 -5.69 61.23 -33.26
CA PRO A 103 -6.81 60.40 -32.75
C PRO A 103 -7.11 59.19 -33.62
N GLU A 104 -6.78 59.19 -34.90
CA GLU A 104 -6.99 58.06 -35.80
C GLU A 104 -5.95 56.94 -35.54
N ALA A 105 -4.68 57.33 -35.33
CA ALA A 105 -3.62 56.37 -34.98
C ALA A 105 -3.92 55.67 -33.66
N ARG A 106 -4.38 56.44 -32.66
CA ARG A 106 -4.81 55.85 -31.37
C ARG A 106 -5.97 54.88 -31.52
N ARG A 107 -7.00 55.25 -32.27
CA ARG A 107 -8.15 54.37 -32.50
C ARG A 107 -7.76 53.12 -33.27
N ARG A 108 -6.83 53.23 -34.23
CA ARG A 108 -6.35 52.08 -35.00
C ARG A 108 -5.59 51.10 -34.10
N ALA A 109 -4.59 51.55 -33.35
CA ALA A 109 -3.80 50.69 -32.48
C ALA A 109 -4.67 49.99 -31.39
N ARG A 110 -5.57 50.75 -30.77
CA ARG A 110 -6.56 50.16 -29.83
C ARG A 110 -7.45 49.15 -30.54
N GLY A 111 -7.99 49.48 -31.72
CA GLY A 111 -8.89 48.61 -32.46
C GLY A 111 -8.26 47.31 -32.91
N GLU A 112 -7.05 47.38 -33.46
CA GLU A 112 -6.30 46.17 -33.88
C GLU A 112 -5.97 45.25 -32.70
N PHE A 113 -5.50 45.80 -31.56
CA PHE A 113 -5.27 45.05 -30.34
C PHE A 113 -6.55 44.37 -29.82
N LEU A 114 -7.65 45.10 -29.74
CA LEU A 114 -8.92 44.59 -29.25
C LEU A 114 -9.52 43.53 -30.18
N ASP A 115 -9.34 43.69 -31.48
CA ASP A 115 -9.77 42.72 -32.49
C ASP A 115 -8.98 41.42 -32.38
N HIS A 116 -7.66 41.51 -32.18
CA HIS A 116 -6.83 40.32 -31.91
C HIS A 116 -7.26 39.57 -30.66
N ILE A 117 -7.58 40.29 -29.57
CA ILE A 117 -8.07 39.64 -28.33
C ILE A 117 -9.44 38.99 -28.58
N ALA A 118 -10.34 39.66 -29.26
CA ALA A 118 -11.68 39.14 -29.51
C ALA A 118 -11.69 37.85 -30.35
N HIS A 119 -10.67 37.64 -31.18
CA HIS A 119 -10.57 36.52 -32.11
C HIS A 119 -9.56 35.44 -31.65
N LEU A 120 -9.05 35.49 -30.38
CA LEU A 120 -8.25 34.43 -29.85
C LEU A 120 -9.06 33.13 -29.76
N PRO A 121 -8.46 31.97 -30.06
CA PRO A 121 -9.14 30.68 -29.99
C PRO A 121 -9.59 30.35 -28.57
N ASP A 122 -10.71 29.65 -28.45
CA ASP A 122 -11.29 29.16 -27.20
C ASP A 122 -11.73 30.26 -26.21
N ILE A 123 -11.76 31.54 -26.60
CA ILE A 123 -12.23 32.63 -25.75
C ILE A 123 -13.75 32.69 -25.76
N LEU A 124 -14.34 32.65 -24.56
CA LEU A 124 -15.78 32.85 -24.32
C LEU A 124 -16.13 34.30 -24.07
N LEU A 125 -15.25 34.98 -23.34
CA LEU A 125 -15.43 36.40 -22.99
C LEU A 125 -14.05 37.03 -22.72
N ALA A 126 -13.85 38.25 -23.15
CA ALA A 126 -12.69 39.06 -22.79
C ALA A 126 -13.16 40.43 -22.31
N ASN A 127 -12.63 40.88 -21.19
CA ASN A 127 -12.89 42.17 -20.59
C ASN A 127 -11.56 42.91 -20.38
N ILE A 128 -11.58 44.24 -20.47
CA ILE A 128 -10.45 45.07 -20.08
C ILE A 128 -10.95 46.09 -19.08
N TYR A 129 -10.30 46.13 -17.93
CA TYR A 129 -10.65 46.99 -16.80
C TYR A 129 -9.64 48.11 -16.62
N ALA A 130 -10.15 49.30 -16.30
CA ALA A 130 -9.35 50.36 -15.70
C ALA A 130 -9.05 50.02 -14.21
N PRO A 131 -8.07 50.70 -13.57
CA PRO A 131 -7.74 50.51 -12.17
C PRO A 131 -8.89 50.81 -11.19
N ASP A 132 -9.92 51.57 -11.63
CA ASP A 132 -11.14 51.84 -10.88
C ASP A 132 -12.22 50.76 -11.07
N ARG A 133 -11.90 49.64 -11.75
CA ARG A 133 -12.81 48.54 -12.08
C ARG A 133 -13.88 48.86 -13.12
N THR A 134 -13.75 50.00 -13.83
CA THR A 134 -14.62 50.29 -14.98
C THR A 134 -14.21 49.43 -16.16
N VAL A 135 -15.17 48.78 -16.82
CA VAL A 135 -14.94 48.02 -18.04
C VAL A 135 -14.65 49.00 -19.18
N ILE A 136 -13.40 49.09 -19.60
CA ILE A 136 -12.97 49.92 -20.72
C ILE A 136 -13.45 49.32 -22.04
N TRP A 137 -13.34 48.02 -22.14
CA TRP A 137 -13.73 47.24 -23.31
C TRP A 137 -14.15 45.85 -22.93
N SER A 138 -15.04 45.27 -23.72
CA SER A 138 -15.46 43.88 -23.58
C SER A 138 -15.85 43.31 -24.95
N SER A 139 -15.60 42.00 -25.15
CA SER A 139 -16.16 41.27 -26.30
C SER A 139 -17.69 41.20 -26.27
N ASN A 140 -18.30 41.42 -25.10
CA ASN A 140 -19.72 41.68 -24.95
C ASN A 140 -19.98 43.18 -24.75
N PRO A 141 -20.49 43.90 -25.78
CA PRO A 141 -20.71 45.35 -25.71
C PRO A 141 -21.60 45.82 -24.57
N ALA A 142 -22.44 44.93 -24.05
CA ALA A 142 -23.36 45.24 -22.94
C ALA A 142 -22.64 45.47 -21.58
N LEU A 143 -21.35 45.15 -21.49
CA LEU A 143 -20.52 45.35 -20.29
C LEU A 143 -19.74 46.65 -20.32
N ILE A 144 -19.50 47.23 -21.49
CA ILE A 144 -18.66 48.43 -21.67
C ILE A 144 -19.22 49.60 -20.86
N GLY A 145 -18.35 50.30 -20.12
CA GLY A 145 -18.68 51.42 -19.27
C GLY A 145 -19.32 51.05 -17.91
N LYS A 146 -19.51 49.77 -17.60
CA LYS A 146 -20.02 49.37 -16.30
C LYS A 146 -18.90 49.33 -15.28
N LEU A 147 -19.24 49.74 -14.05
CA LEU A 147 -18.41 49.55 -12.88
C LEU A 147 -18.74 48.16 -12.32
N ILE A 148 -17.72 47.31 -12.18
CA ILE A 148 -17.89 46.00 -11.59
C ILE A 148 -17.85 46.13 -10.05
N GLU A 149 -18.83 45.51 -9.37
CA GLU A 149 -18.85 45.40 -7.92
C GLU A 149 -17.66 44.57 -7.47
N SER A 150 -17.24 44.76 -6.21
CA SER A 150 -16.03 44.16 -5.63
C SER A 150 -15.82 42.68 -6.03
N ASP A 151 -14.76 42.43 -6.77
CA ASP A 151 -14.25 41.09 -7.08
C ASP A 151 -12.91 40.90 -6.40
N ASP A 152 -12.86 39.96 -5.46
CA ASP A 152 -11.64 39.68 -4.69
C ASP A 152 -10.48 39.20 -5.58
N ASP A 153 -10.74 38.57 -6.71
CA ASP A 153 -9.72 38.09 -7.65
C ASP A 153 -9.14 39.23 -8.48
N LEU A 154 -9.99 40.10 -9.00
CA LEU A 154 -9.58 41.30 -9.75
C LEU A 154 -8.83 42.28 -8.83
N ASP A 155 -9.31 42.53 -7.61
CA ASP A 155 -8.67 43.44 -6.66
C ASP A 155 -7.29 42.89 -6.26
N ARG A 156 -7.16 41.58 -6.08
CA ARG A 156 -5.87 40.90 -5.81
C ARG A 156 -4.94 41.02 -7.01
N ALA A 157 -5.41 40.84 -8.24
CA ALA A 157 -4.61 40.96 -9.46
C ALA A 157 -4.01 42.35 -9.59
N PHE A 158 -4.79 43.42 -9.33
CA PHE A 158 -4.29 44.79 -9.32
C PHE A 158 -3.31 45.06 -8.14
N ALA A 159 -3.62 44.54 -6.94
CA ALA A 159 -2.82 44.83 -5.72
C ALA A 159 -1.46 44.14 -5.74
N TYR A 160 -1.38 42.91 -6.18
CA TYR A 160 -0.16 42.12 -6.14
C TYR A 160 0.74 42.30 -7.36
N LYS A 161 0.31 43.10 -8.36
CA LYS A 161 1.04 43.25 -9.61
C LYS A 161 1.53 41.92 -10.19
N MET A 162 0.72 40.89 -10.02
CA MET A 162 1.06 39.53 -10.46
C MET A 162 1.13 39.52 -11.98
N ARG A 163 2.16 38.89 -12.52
CA ARG A 163 2.33 38.78 -13.98
C ARG A 163 1.14 38.07 -14.64
N VAL A 164 0.54 37.11 -13.94
CA VAL A 164 -0.69 36.42 -14.34
C VAL A 164 -1.34 35.82 -13.09
N SER A 165 -2.64 35.94 -12.98
CA SER A 165 -3.43 35.15 -12.03
C SER A 165 -4.40 34.29 -12.83
N ALA A 166 -4.43 33.01 -12.58
CA ALA A 166 -5.35 32.07 -13.20
C ALA A 166 -6.18 31.36 -12.16
N SER A 167 -7.45 31.28 -12.38
CA SER A 167 -8.37 30.47 -11.58
C SER A 167 -9.25 29.64 -12.51
N TYR A 168 -9.71 28.52 -11.97
CA TYR A 168 -10.51 27.57 -12.70
C TYR A 168 -11.86 27.44 -11.99
N HIS A 169 -12.94 27.54 -12.74
CA HIS A 169 -14.29 27.62 -12.21
C HIS A 169 -15.23 26.64 -12.90
N ASP A 170 -16.15 26.10 -12.10
CA ASP A 170 -17.31 25.39 -12.58
C ASP A 170 -18.50 26.36 -12.72
N PHE A 171 -19.34 26.18 -13.72
CA PHE A 171 -20.39 27.12 -14.12
C PHE A 171 -21.51 27.36 -13.09
N GLU A 172 -21.42 26.83 -11.89
CA GLU A 172 -22.53 26.86 -10.90
C GLU A 172 -22.93 28.27 -10.37
N ARG A 173 -22.09 29.32 -10.54
CA ARG A 173 -22.39 30.67 -10.06
C ARG A 173 -21.86 31.76 -11.03
N ALA A 174 -22.71 32.15 -11.95
CA ALA A 174 -22.39 33.29 -12.81
C ALA A 174 -22.27 34.60 -12.01
N ARG A 175 -21.11 35.28 -12.12
CA ARG A 175 -20.88 36.66 -11.59
C ARG A 175 -21.49 37.69 -12.50
N SER A 176 -21.63 38.95 -12.04
CA SER A 176 -22.26 40.03 -12.80
C SER A 176 -21.53 40.39 -14.11
N GLU A 177 -20.20 40.16 -14.15
CA GLU A 177 -19.30 40.37 -15.29
C GLU A 177 -19.30 39.17 -16.23
N GLN A 178 -19.67 37.98 -15.81
CA GLN A 178 -19.67 36.73 -16.58
C GLN A 178 -20.90 36.64 -17.53
N LYS A 179 -21.07 37.66 -18.38
CA LYS A 179 -22.11 37.64 -19.40
C LYS A 179 -21.58 37.09 -20.71
N PHE A 180 -21.40 35.76 -20.71
CA PHE A 180 -20.95 35.04 -21.90
C PHE A 180 -21.92 35.21 -23.06
N VAL A 181 -21.39 35.37 -24.25
CA VAL A 181 -22.17 35.31 -25.50
C VAL A 181 -22.55 33.88 -25.80
N THR A 182 -21.60 32.95 -25.59
CA THR A 182 -21.81 31.52 -25.62
C THR A 182 -21.46 30.98 -24.24
N PRO A 183 -22.42 30.38 -23.50
CA PRO A 183 -22.12 29.83 -22.16
C PRO A 183 -21.11 28.70 -22.27
N PRO A 184 -20.20 28.53 -21.27
CA PRO A 184 -19.28 27.40 -21.21
C PRO A 184 -20.04 26.09 -21.07
N GLU A 185 -19.54 25.01 -21.71
CA GLU A 185 -20.17 23.70 -21.66
C GLU A 185 -19.80 22.97 -20.38
N GLU A 186 -18.53 23.10 -19.92
CA GLU A 186 -18.05 22.39 -18.74
C GLU A 186 -17.32 23.31 -17.76
N LEU A 187 -16.07 23.59 -18.06
CA LEU A 187 -15.12 24.29 -17.20
C LEU A 187 -14.49 25.43 -17.96
N PHE A 188 -14.31 26.56 -17.31
CA PHE A 188 -13.57 27.65 -17.89
C PHE A 188 -12.43 28.12 -17.00
N ILE A 189 -11.40 28.66 -17.63
CA ILE A 189 -10.24 29.26 -16.97
C ILE A 189 -10.41 30.79 -17.10
N GLU A 190 -10.29 31.43 -15.95
CA GLU A 190 -10.27 32.88 -15.81
C GLU A 190 -8.82 33.35 -15.65
N ASN A 191 -8.36 34.20 -16.55
CA ASN A 191 -6.98 34.72 -16.56
C ASN A 191 -6.99 36.24 -16.42
N TYR A 192 -6.28 36.76 -15.44
CA TYR A 192 -6.01 38.18 -15.26
C TYR A 192 -4.60 38.50 -15.71
N ILE A 193 -4.46 39.38 -16.71
CA ILE A 193 -3.22 39.75 -17.37
C ILE A 193 -3.03 41.24 -17.22
N PRO A 194 -2.10 41.71 -16.38
CA PRO A 194 -1.85 43.13 -16.18
C PRO A 194 -1.12 43.74 -17.39
N LEU A 195 -1.55 44.92 -17.79
CA LEU A 195 -0.83 45.80 -18.70
C LEU A 195 -0.23 46.96 -17.89
N PHE A 196 1.07 47.10 -17.99
CA PHE A 196 1.84 48.05 -17.21
C PHE A 196 2.07 49.36 -17.93
N ASP A 197 2.44 50.41 -17.17
CA ASP A 197 2.99 51.67 -17.71
C ASP A 197 4.42 51.44 -18.27
N ALA A 198 5.01 52.51 -18.85
CA ALA A 198 6.34 52.43 -19.46
C ALA A 198 7.47 52.08 -18.50
N ASP A 199 7.28 52.28 -17.22
CA ASP A 199 8.28 52.05 -16.18
C ASP A 199 8.08 50.71 -15.47
N ASP A 200 7.08 49.89 -15.86
CA ASP A 200 6.66 48.65 -15.26
C ASP A 200 6.29 48.75 -13.75
N GLU A 201 5.98 49.98 -13.32
CA GLU A 201 5.68 50.24 -11.91
C GLU A 201 4.18 50.12 -11.59
N ASN A 202 3.30 50.50 -12.51
CA ASN A 202 1.87 50.53 -12.23
C ASN A 202 1.08 49.76 -13.27
N VAL A 203 0.07 49.01 -12.80
CA VAL A 203 -0.92 48.41 -13.70
C VAL A 203 -1.90 49.45 -14.15
N THR A 204 -1.92 49.75 -15.43
CA THR A 204 -2.77 50.77 -16.05
C THR A 204 -4.05 50.22 -16.65
N ALA A 205 -4.04 48.96 -17.02
CA ALA A 205 -5.23 48.19 -17.41
C ALA A 205 -5.07 46.72 -17.04
N MET A 206 -6.17 46.04 -16.85
CA MET A 206 -6.20 44.59 -16.60
C MET A 206 -7.01 43.90 -17.68
N VAL A 207 -6.40 42.97 -18.39
CA VAL A 207 -7.09 42.10 -19.33
C VAL A 207 -7.55 40.85 -18.62
N GLU A 208 -8.84 40.60 -18.61
CA GLU A 208 -9.47 39.42 -18.12
C GLU A 208 -9.95 38.57 -19.29
N ILE A 209 -9.61 37.29 -19.28
CA ILE A 209 -9.97 36.36 -20.34
C ILE A 209 -10.59 35.11 -19.73
N TYR A 210 -11.79 34.82 -20.18
CA TYR A 210 -12.49 33.58 -19.95
C TYR A 210 -12.29 32.67 -21.15
N LYS A 211 -11.65 31.53 -20.90
CA LYS A 211 -11.26 30.58 -21.95
C LYS A 211 -11.75 29.16 -21.58
N GLU A 212 -12.29 28.46 -22.57
CA GLU A 212 -12.64 27.05 -22.47
C GLU A 212 -11.67 26.19 -23.32
N PRO A 213 -10.47 25.86 -22.81
CA PRO A 213 -9.44 25.19 -23.59
C PRO A 213 -9.74 23.69 -23.72
N HIS A 214 -10.55 23.31 -24.70
CA HIS A 214 -10.93 21.90 -24.94
C HIS A 214 -9.72 20.95 -25.02
N ASP A 215 -8.69 21.36 -25.77
CA ASP A 215 -7.48 20.53 -25.90
C ASP A 215 -6.72 20.34 -24.59
N LEU A 216 -6.77 21.33 -23.69
CA LEU A 216 -6.15 21.25 -22.37
C LEU A 216 -6.94 20.31 -21.46
N ILE A 217 -8.27 20.42 -21.47
CA ILE A 217 -9.17 19.59 -20.68
C ILE A 217 -8.96 18.12 -21.05
N VAL A 218 -9.01 17.78 -22.33
CA VAL A 218 -8.77 16.41 -22.83
C VAL A 218 -7.40 15.89 -22.42
N ARG A 219 -6.34 16.72 -22.48
CA ARG A 219 -4.99 16.31 -22.03
C ARG A 219 -4.91 16.07 -20.53
N ILE A 220 -5.57 16.91 -19.74
CA ILE A 220 -5.65 16.74 -18.28
C ILE A 220 -6.37 15.42 -17.95
N GLU A 221 -7.52 15.15 -18.57
CA GLU A 221 -8.28 13.93 -18.36
C GLU A 221 -7.48 12.66 -18.69
N HIS A 222 -6.80 12.65 -19.83
CA HIS A 222 -5.91 11.54 -20.19
C HIS A 222 -4.75 11.38 -19.22
N GLY A 223 -4.16 12.51 -18.78
CA GLY A 223 -3.10 12.51 -17.76
C GLY A 223 -3.57 11.94 -16.43
N LEU A 224 -4.74 12.36 -15.98
CA LEU A 224 -5.35 11.83 -14.75
C LEU A 224 -5.66 10.35 -14.86
N LEU A 225 -6.24 9.90 -15.98
CA LEU A 225 -6.52 8.48 -16.21
C LEU A 225 -5.25 7.63 -16.13
N LEU A 226 -4.16 8.07 -16.75
CA LEU A 226 -2.87 7.37 -16.70
C LEU A 226 -2.30 7.30 -15.29
N ILE A 227 -2.39 8.40 -14.51
CA ILE A 227 -1.94 8.43 -13.12
C ILE A 227 -2.72 7.45 -12.27
N TRP A 228 -4.06 7.50 -12.33
CA TRP A 228 -4.90 6.61 -11.55
C TRP A 228 -4.70 5.15 -11.95
N LEU A 229 -4.52 4.87 -13.24
CA LEU A 229 -4.18 3.53 -13.73
C LEU A 229 -2.83 3.05 -13.18
N ALA A 230 -1.80 3.91 -13.24
CA ALA A 230 -0.46 3.57 -12.72
C ALA A 230 -0.50 3.31 -11.21
N ILE A 231 -1.23 4.13 -10.45
CA ILE A 231 -1.43 3.94 -9.00
C ILE A 231 -2.15 2.61 -8.73
N ALA A 232 -3.23 2.32 -9.46
CA ALA A 232 -4.00 1.09 -9.28
C ALA A 232 -3.15 -0.16 -9.58
N VAL A 233 -2.39 -0.16 -10.67
CA VAL A 233 -1.48 -1.25 -11.04
C VAL A 233 -0.37 -1.40 -10.00
N GLY A 234 0.28 -0.29 -9.62
CA GLY A 234 1.35 -0.30 -8.61
C GLY A 234 0.86 -0.80 -7.26
N ALA A 235 -0.28 -0.30 -6.79
CA ALA A 235 -0.92 -0.76 -5.55
C ALA A 235 -1.27 -2.25 -5.59
N GLY A 236 -1.81 -2.71 -6.73
CA GLY A 236 -2.11 -4.13 -6.96
C GLY A 236 -0.88 -5.02 -6.88
N LEU A 237 0.22 -4.65 -7.52
CA LEU A 237 1.49 -5.39 -7.48
C LEU A 237 2.06 -5.46 -6.06
N VAL A 238 2.07 -4.33 -5.34
CA VAL A 238 2.55 -4.28 -3.94
C VAL A 238 1.67 -5.18 -3.06
N TYR A 239 0.35 -5.10 -3.20
CA TYR A 239 -0.57 -5.93 -2.41
C TYR A 239 -0.37 -7.43 -2.66
N VAL A 240 -0.29 -7.85 -3.94
CA VAL A 240 -0.05 -9.26 -4.32
C VAL A 240 1.29 -9.76 -3.80
N GLY A 241 2.35 -8.93 -3.91
CA GLY A 241 3.68 -9.25 -3.40
C GLY A 241 3.68 -9.47 -1.88
N LEU A 242 3.13 -8.51 -1.13
CA LEU A 242 3.02 -8.59 0.34
C LEU A 242 2.17 -9.77 0.80
N TYR A 243 1.03 -10.01 0.13
CA TYR A 243 0.19 -11.15 0.42
C TYR A 243 0.90 -12.49 0.17
N GLY A 244 1.66 -12.59 -0.94
CA GLY A 244 2.47 -13.77 -1.26
C GLY A 244 3.53 -14.06 -0.21
N ILE A 245 4.28 -13.05 0.23
CA ILE A 245 5.29 -13.15 1.28
C ILE A 245 4.64 -13.61 2.60
N MET A 246 3.56 -12.97 2.99
CA MET A 246 2.87 -13.32 4.25
C MET A 246 2.29 -14.73 4.23
N ARG A 247 1.72 -15.14 3.09
CA ARG A 247 1.24 -16.52 2.91
C ARG A 247 2.36 -17.56 3.04
N ARG A 248 3.54 -17.24 2.49
CA ARG A 248 4.73 -18.12 2.63
C ARG A 248 5.23 -18.17 4.06
N ALA A 249 5.32 -17.04 4.74
CA ALA A 249 5.72 -16.95 6.14
C ALA A 249 4.75 -17.74 7.05
N ALA A 250 3.44 -17.58 6.86
CA ALA A 250 2.43 -18.31 7.62
C ALA A 250 2.54 -19.84 7.45
N ARG A 251 2.83 -20.32 6.24
CA ARG A 251 3.07 -21.75 5.99
C ARG A 251 4.31 -22.26 6.70
N LEU A 252 5.41 -21.50 6.66
CA LEU A 252 6.65 -21.88 7.34
C LEU A 252 6.46 -21.94 8.85
N MET A 253 5.78 -20.95 9.44
CA MET A 253 5.46 -20.94 10.86
C MET A 253 4.60 -22.15 11.27
N ALA A 254 3.59 -22.50 10.47
CA ALA A 254 2.74 -23.66 10.74
C ALA A 254 3.54 -24.99 10.72
N VAL A 255 4.49 -25.13 9.80
CA VAL A 255 5.38 -26.30 9.75
C VAL A 255 6.31 -26.35 10.97
N GLN A 256 6.92 -25.23 11.34
CA GLN A 256 7.78 -25.15 12.52
C GLN A 256 7.02 -25.45 13.81
N GLN A 257 5.81 -24.90 13.95
CA GLN A 257 4.97 -25.16 15.12
C GLN A 257 4.61 -26.64 15.25
N LYS A 258 4.28 -27.30 14.13
CA LYS A 258 4.03 -28.76 14.13
C LYS A 258 5.26 -29.57 14.57
N ARG A 259 6.46 -29.17 14.11
CA ARG A 259 7.72 -29.81 14.53
C ARG A 259 8.00 -29.62 16.03
N LEU A 260 7.79 -28.40 16.55
CA LEU A 260 7.97 -28.09 17.96
C LEU A 260 7.04 -28.93 18.84
N ILE A 261 5.74 -28.96 18.51
CA ILE A 261 4.75 -29.78 19.25
C ILE A 261 5.14 -31.26 19.19
N GLY A 262 5.58 -31.76 18.03
CA GLY A 262 6.06 -33.15 17.89
C GLY A 262 7.25 -33.42 18.81
N ASN A 263 8.26 -32.56 18.82
CA ASN A 263 9.44 -32.70 19.65
C ASN A 263 9.10 -32.64 21.15
N GLU A 264 8.27 -31.68 21.59
CA GLU A 264 7.83 -31.60 23.00
C GLU A 264 7.08 -32.85 23.43
N THR A 265 6.23 -33.40 22.57
CA THR A 265 5.49 -34.62 22.85
C THR A 265 6.45 -35.81 23.00
N PHE A 266 7.47 -35.93 22.13
CA PHE A 266 8.48 -36.98 22.22
C PHE A 266 9.33 -36.87 23.50
N VAL A 267 9.74 -35.65 23.86
CA VAL A 267 10.51 -35.43 25.11
C VAL A 267 9.68 -35.79 26.33
N ALA A 268 8.46 -35.32 26.43
CA ALA A 268 7.57 -35.63 27.54
C ALA A 268 7.28 -37.15 27.64
N LEU A 269 7.05 -37.80 26.49
CA LEU A 269 6.81 -39.25 26.45
C LEU A 269 8.07 -40.03 26.85
N GLY A 270 9.25 -39.56 26.45
CA GLY A 270 10.54 -40.13 26.83
C GLY A 270 10.80 -40.05 28.34
N GLU A 271 10.49 -38.92 28.95
CA GLU A 271 10.66 -38.67 30.38
C GLU A 271 9.72 -39.56 31.21
N VAL A 272 8.43 -39.61 30.87
CA VAL A 272 7.46 -40.49 31.51
C VAL A 272 7.83 -41.95 31.34
N SER A 273 8.24 -42.37 30.15
CA SER A 273 8.62 -43.76 29.87
C SER A 273 9.86 -44.17 30.61
N SER A 274 10.84 -43.29 30.79
CA SER A 274 12.04 -43.57 31.62
C SER A 274 11.68 -43.79 33.08
N ALA A 275 10.79 -42.95 33.64
CA ALA A 275 10.33 -43.10 35.02
C ALA A 275 9.53 -44.40 35.23
N VAL A 276 8.63 -44.73 34.29
CA VAL A 276 7.84 -45.97 34.31
C VAL A 276 8.75 -47.19 34.19
N ALA A 277 9.71 -47.18 33.28
CA ALA A 277 10.65 -48.30 33.12
C ALA A 277 11.51 -48.52 34.35
N HIS A 278 11.96 -47.45 35.01
CA HIS A 278 12.70 -47.56 36.26
C HIS A 278 11.83 -48.14 37.38
N SER A 279 10.59 -47.72 37.49
CA SER A 279 9.64 -48.19 38.49
C SER A 279 9.20 -49.63 38.26
N LEU A 280 9.15 -50.11 37.01
CA LEU A 280 8.84 -51.52 36.69
C LEU A 280 10.03 -52.45 36.84
N ARG A 281 11.26 -52.04 36.61
CA ARG A 281 12.45 -52.84 36.70
C ARG A 281 12.66 -53.37 38.08
N ASN A 282 12.41 -52.61 39.15
CA ASN A 282 12.58 -53.01 40.51
C ASN A 282 11.65 -54.17 40.95
N PRO A 283 10.30 -54.09 40.75
CA PRO A 283 9.42 -55.17 41.08
C PRO A 283 9.66 -56.42 40.22
N LEU A 284 9.98 -56.25 38.93
CA LEU A 284 10.33 -57.39 38.07
C LEU A 284 11.61 -58.10 38.55
N ALA A 285 12.64 -57.37 38.94
CA ALA A 285 13.87 -57.99 39.55
C ALA A 285 13.57 -58.71 40.84
N SER A 286 12.70 -58.17 41.73
CA SER A 286 12.28 -58.82 42.96
C SER A 286 11.49 -60.12 42.71
N ILE A 287 10.52 -60.07 41.73
CA ILE A 287 9.76 -61.29 41.38
C ILE A 287 10.67 -62.33 40.78
N ARG A 288 11.60 -61.99 39.93
CA ARG A 288 12.58 -62.91 39.36
C ARG A 288 13.45 -63.55 40.44
N SER A 289 14.04 -62.75 41.33
CA SER A 289 14.89 -63.22 42.40
C SER A 289 14.16 -64.16 43.36
N SER A 290 12.90 -63.85 43.69
CA SER A 290 12.05 -64.70 44.49
C SER A 290 11.71 -66.01 43.80
N ALA A 291 11.44 -66.01 42.51
CA ALA A 291 11.18 -67.22 41.72
C ALA A 291 12.43 -68.07 41.54
N GLU A 292 13.62 -67.49 41.32
CA GLU A 292 14.89 -68.17 41.23
C GLU A 292 15.24 -68.87 42.58
N LEU A 293 14.99 -68.16 43.71
CA LEU A 293 15.19 -68.72 45.05
C LEU A 293 14.24 -69.90 45.29
N ALA A 294 12.96 -69.79 44.98
CA ALA A 294 12.00 -70.84 45.08
C ALA A 294 12.36 -72.06 44.21
N GLN A 295 12.88 -71.87 43.02
CA GLN A 295 13.34 -72.93 42.12
C GLN A 295 14.53 -73.67 42.67
N ALA A 296 15.43 -73.01 43.41
CA ALA A 296 16.61 -73.64 44.01
C ALA A 296 16.29 -74.57 45.18
N PHE A 297 15.11 -74.40 45.80
CA PHE A 297 14.71 -75.22 47.01
C PHE A 297 13.57 -76.20 46.75
N ASP A 298 12.95 -76.18 45.55
CA ASP A 298 11.79 -77.04 45.24
C ASP A 298 12.07 -77.97 44.05
N ASP A 299 12.20 -79.25 44.28
CA ASP A 299 12.32 -80.31 43.27
C ASP A 299 10.93 -80.89 42.86
N GLY A 300 9.84 -80.22 43.26
CA GLY A 300 8.48 -80.73 43.14
C GLY A 300 7.76 -80.23 41.87
N PRO A 301 6.46 -80.52 41.77
CA PRO A 301 5.65 -80.20 40.60
C PRO A 301 5.46 -78.69 40.39
N ALA A 302 5.83 -77.81 41.34
CA ALA A 302 5.79 -76.39 41.26
C ALA A 302 6.91 -75.79 40.38
N GLN A 303 7.97 -76.53 40.09
CA GLN A 303 9.15 -76.06 39.35
C GLN A 303 8.82 -75.55 37.95
N LYS A 304 7.85 -76.16 37.30
CA LYS A 304 7.36 -75.71 36.00
C LYS A 304 6.72 -74.30 36.07
N ASN A 305 5.87 -74.07 37.08
CA ASN A 305 5.21 -72.80 37.30
C ASN A 305 6.24 -71.70 37.64
N ILE A 306 7.27 -72.00 38.39
CA ILE A 306 8.36 -71.10 38.75
C ILE A 306 9.17 -70.72 37.50
N SER A 307 9.50 -71.70 36.64
CA SER A 307 10.17 -71.45 35.36
C SER A 307 9.32 -70.54 34.40
N ASP A 308 8.00 -70.78 34.38
CA ASP A 308 7.09 -69.92 33.59
C ASP A 308 7.05 -68.49 34.13
N ILE A 309 7.06 -68.29 35.46
CA ILE A 309 7.15 -66.93 36.06
C ILE A 309 8.45 -66.23 35.65
N ILE A 310 9.60 -66.86 35.76
CA ILE A 310 10.89 -66.32 35.36
C ILE A 310 10.85 -65.90 33.89
N SER A 311 10.35 -66.76 33.00
CA SER A 311 10.21 -66.51 31.56
C SER A 311 9.31 -65.32 31.26
N GLN A 312 8.20 -65.13 31.99
CA GLN A 312 7.31 -63.99 31.82
C GLN A 312 7.97 -62.68 32.30
N VAL A 313 8.69 -62.72 33.45
CA VAL A 313 9.41 -61.54 33.96
C VAL A 313 10.52 -61.10 32.99
N ASP A 314 11.24 -62.08 32.42
CA ASP A 314 12.24 -61.78 31.40
C ASP A 314 11.63 -61.15 30.16
N ARG A 315 10.49 -61.63 29.69
CA ARG A 315 9.73 -61.01 28.56
C ARG A 315 9.28 -59.61 28.90
N MET A 316 8.70 -59.35 30.05
CA MET A 316 8.27 -58.02 30.47
C MET A 316 9.46 -57.07 30.58
N SER A 317 10.58 -57.52 31.12
CA SER A 317 11.81 -56.70 31.16
C SER A 317 12.37 -56.38 29.81
N GLN A 318 12.21 -57.24 28.82
CA GLN A 318 12.59 -56.99 27.44
C GLN A 318 11.67 -55.97 26.79
N TRP A 319 10.33 -56.10 26.96
CA TRP A 319 9.37 -55.12 26.42
C TRP A 319 9.59 -53.69 26.97
N VAL A 320 9.91 -53.57 28.26
CA VAL A 320 10.25 -52.28 28.87
C VAL A 320 11.52 -51.70 28.23
N ARG A 321 12.54 -52.52 27.95
CA ARG A 321 13.75 -52.06 27.24
C ARG A 321 13.46 -51.61 25.81
N GLU A 322 12.67 -52.38 25.06
CA GLU A 322 12.28 -52.06 23.68
C GLU A 322 11.46 -50.77 23.62
N LEU A 323 10.52 -50.56 24.57
CA LEU A 323 9.75 -49.32 24.68
C LEU A 323 10.66 -48.11 24.90
N LEU A 324 11.61 -48.19 25.82
CA LEU A 324 12.58 -47.13 26.08
C LEU A 324 13.46 -46.83 24.86
N GLN A 325 13.82 -47.87 24.11
CA GLN A 325 14.65 -47.71 22.92
C GLN A 325 13.91 -47.04 21.76
N SER A 326 12.61 -47.35 21.59
CA SER A 326 11.76 -46.78 20.59
C SER A 326 11.41 -45.29 20.83
N LEU A 327 11.50 -44.84 22.09
CA LEU A 327 11.21 -43.47 22.52
C LEU A 327 12.46 -42.58 22.59
N ARG A 328 13.65 -43.10 22.33
CA ARG A 328 14.83 -42.26 22.22
C ARG A 328 14.72 -41.37 20.98
N PRO A 329 14.88 -40.04 21.11
CA PRO A 329 14.96 -39.16 19.95
C PRO A 329 16.07 -39.68 19.02
N LEU A 330 15.77 -39.86 17.75
CA LEU A 330 16.80 -40.05 16.75
C LEU A 330 17.66 -38.79 16.83
N GLY A 331 18.91 -38.92 17.27
CA GLY A 331 19.83 -37.77 17.35
C GLY A 331 19.89 -37.06 15.99
N ASP A 332 19.87 -35.74 16.00
CA ASP A 332 19.90 -34.92 14.80
C ASP A 332 21.24 -35.02 14.01
N GLU A 333 22.26 -35.69 14.57
CA GLU A 333 23.52 -35.92 13.89
C GLU A 333 23.52 -37.28 13.19
N ALA A 334 23.25 -37.28 11.90
CA ALA A 334 23.52 -38.44 11.07
C ALA A 334 25.03 -38.68 11.02
N VAL A 335 25.52 -39.68 11.71
CA VAL A 335 26.91 -40.13 11.62
C VAL A 335 27.01 -41.13 10.46
N PRO A 336 27.94 -40.98 9.53
CA PRO A 336 28.16 -41.98 8.48
C PRO A 336 28.57 -43.31 9.11
N VAL A 337 27.76 -44.34 8.85
CA VAL A 337 27.99 -45.69 9.38
C VAL A 337 28.34 -46.59 8.21
N ASP A 338 29.41 -47.40 8.38
CA ASP A 338 29.72 -48.49 7.44
C ASP A 338 28.65 -49.58 7.62
N VAL A 339 27.71 -49.63 6.68
CA VAL A 339 26.63 -50.60 6.66
C VAL A 339 27.12 -52.04 6.59
N ALA A 340 28.20 -52.27 5.86
CA ALA A 340 28.81 -53.60 5.73
C ALA A 340 29.40 -54.10 7.07
N GLN A 341 30.03 -53.19 7.82
CA GLN A 341 30.54 -53.49 9.15
C GLN A 341 29.40 -53.74 10.15
N ALA A 342 28.38 -52.87 10.15
CA ALA A 342 27.22 -53.01 11.04
C ALA A 342 26.46 -54.34 10.85
N VAL A 343 26.32 -54.77 9.58
CA VAL A 343 25.72 -56.06 9.25
C VAL A 343 26.59 -57.21 9.76
N ARG A 344 27.92 -57.17 9.54
CA ARG A 344 28.88 -58.21 10.05
C ARG A 344 28.79 -58.32 11.59
N ASP A 345 28.85 -57.21 12.30
CA ASP A 345 28.81 -57.17 13.75
C ASP A 345 27.48 -57.72 14.30
N SER A 346 26.36 -57.40 13.60
CA SER A 346 25.05 -57.94 13.97
C SER A 346 24.96 -59.45 13.81
N PHE A 347 25.52 -60.00 12.75
CA PHE A 347 25.56 -61.47 12.57
C PHE A 347 26.52 -62.17 13.53
N LEU A 348 27.69 -61.58 13.82
CA LEU A 348 28.62 -62.10 14.83
C LEU A 348 28.01 -62.16 16.21
N ALA A 349 27.24 -61.15 16.59
CA ALA A 349 26.51 -61.12 17.87
C ALA A 349 25.47 -62.26 18.02
N HIS A 350 24.99 -62.82 16.91
CA HIS A 350 23.98 -63.86 16.87
C HIS A 350 24.54 -65.24 16.46
N ASP A 351 25.85 -65.37 16.23
CA ASP A 351 26.49 -66.58 15.70
C ASP A 351 26.21 -67.81 16.58
N GLN A 352 26.26 -67.68 17.91
CA GLN A 352 25.98 -68.78 18.86
C GLN A 352 24.51 -69.25 18.70
N ALA A 353 23.55 -68.41 18.58
CA ALA A 353 22.15 -68.73 18.40
C ALA A 353 21.86 -69.37 17.02
N LEU A 354 22.57 -68.96 16.01
CA LEU A 354 22.49 -69.53 14.67
C LEU A 354 23.05 -70.93 14.61
N ARG A 355 24.23 -71.19 15.26
CA ARG A 355 24.86 -72.53 15.37
C ARG A 355 24.00 -73.49 16.15
N GLN A 356 23.39 -73.03 17.25
CA GLN A 356 22.48 -73.89 18.05
C GLN A 356 21.24 -74.33 17.28
N ARG A 357 20.80 -73.55 16.27
CA ARG A 357 19.68 -73.87 15.40
C ARG A 357 20.05 -74.56 14.09
N GLY A 358 21.36 -74.90 13.90
CA GLY A 358 21.84 -75.56 12.70
C GLY A 358 21.83 -74.72 11.42
N VAL A 359 21.74 -73.37 11.57
CA VAL A 359 21.71 -72.42 10.43
C VAL A 359 23.14 -72.09 10.04
N ARG A 360 23.52 -72.38 8.79
CA ARG A 360 24.81 -71.99 8.23
C ARG A 360 24.71 -70.57 7.62
N LEU A 361 25.47 -69.63 8.14
CA LEU A 361 25.56 -68.27 7.60
C LEU A 361 26.54 -68.30 6.41
N VAL A 362 26.07 -67.87 5.22
CA VAL A 362 26.88 -67.60 4.03
C VAL A 362 26.77 -66.12 3.76
N MET A 363 27.87 -65.37 3.86
CA MET A 363 27.92 -63.96 3.51
C MET A 363 28.82 -63.78 2.27
N ASP A 364 28.24 -63.27 1.22
CA ASP A 364 29.02 -62.73 0.07
C ASP A 364 29.64 -61.38 0.46
N GLU A 365 30.66 -60.96 -0.25
CA GLU A 365 31.29 -59.65 -0.05
C GLU A 365 30.25 -58.51 -0.23
N LEU A 366 29.91 -57.88 0.86
CA LEU A 366 29.00 -56.74 0.85
C LEU A 366 29.75 -55.54 0.24
N PRO A 367 29.16 -54.86 -0.75
CA PRO A 367 29.76 -53.65 -1.30
C PRO A 367 29.88 -52.58 -0.22
N THR A 368 31.03 -51.94 -0.11
CA THR A 368 31.25 -50.79 0.80
C THR A 368 30.37 -49.62 0.37
N ALA A 369 29.19 -49.52 0.96
CA ALA A 369 28.31 -48.38 0.89
C ALA A 369 28.53 -47.49 2.14
N ARG A 370 28.97 -46.28 1.93
CA ARG A 370 29.04 -45.23 2.96
C ARG A 370 27.79 -44.40 2.98
#